data_0cce9bab09d5e7ed4e66c18f44da02d2
#
_entry.id   0cce9bab09d5e7ed4e66c18f44da02d2
#
_cell.length_a   1.000
_cell.length_b   1.000
_cell.length_c   1.000
_cell.angle_alpha   90.00
_cell.angle_beta   90.00
_cell.angle_gamma   90.00
#
_symmetry.space_group_name_H-M   'P 1'
#
loop_
_entity.id
_entity.type
_entity.pdbx_description
1 polymer ?
#
loop_
_entity_poly.entity_id
_entity_poly.type
_entity_poly.pdbx_seq_one_letter_code
_entity_poly.pdbx_strand_id
1 'polypeptide(L)' 'MKDEIFNKVVELISANNHIPPETIKIDSTFEDLGMDSLDGLTLINDLENEYNITLPNDEVVKIKTVQQAVDNLSRAITTQ' A
#
# COMPACT_ATOMS: atom_id res chain seq x y z
N MET A 1 10.32 -9.56 -6.03
CA MET A 1 8.88 -9.43 -5.73
C MET A 1 8.54 -8.18 -4.96
N LYS A 2 9.23 -7.89 -3.85
CA LYS A 2 8.90 -6.69 -3.06
C LYS A 2 9.12 -5.40 -3.83
N ASP A 3 10.11 -5.36 -4.71
CA ASP A 3 10.34 -4.17 -5.53
C ASP A 3 9.17 -3.89 -6.46
N GLU A 4 8.58 -4.93 -7.04
CA GLU A 4 7.43 -4.77 -7.91
C GLU A 4 6.21 -4.30 -7.13
N ILE A 5 6.02 -4.84 -5.93
CA ILE A 5 4.93 -4.44 -5.05
C ILE A 5 5.11 -2.98 -4.63
N PHE A 6 6.32 -2.61 -4.25
CA PHE A 6 6.63 -1.23 -3.90
C PHE A 6 6.31 -0.28 -5.06
N ASN A 7 6.72 -0.64 -6.26
CA ASN A 7 6.47 0.18 -7.44
C ASN A 7 4.97 0.34 -7.69
N LYS A 8 4.21 -0.73 -7.50
CA LYS A 8 2.75 -0.66 -7.65
C LYS A 8 2.11 0.21 -6.58
N VAL A 9 2.58 0.11 -5.33
CA VAL A 9 2.09 0.95 -4.25
C VAL A 9 2.35 2.43 -4.57
N VAL A 10 3.56 2.75 -5.01
CA VAL A 10 3.91 4.12 -5.40
C VAL A 10 3.00 4.61 -6.53
N GLU A 11 2.80 3.79 -7.54
CA GLU A 11 1.95 4.14 -8.67
C GLU A 11 0.53 4.48 -8.24
N LEU A 12 -0.05 3.65 -7.38
CA LEU A 12 -1.42 3.85 -6.92
C LEU A 12 -1.55 5.07 -6.01
N ILE A 13 -0.60 5.26 -5.10
CA ILE A 13 -0.61 6.43 -4.23
C ILE A 13 -0.50 7.71 -5.07
N SER A 14 0.44 7.71 -6.01
CA SER A 14 0.66 8.87 -6.86
C SER A 14 -0.58 9.20 -7.69
N ALA A 15 -1.21 8.19 -8.28
CA ALA A 15 -2.36 8.39 -9.13
C ALA A 15 -3.60 8.85 -8.35
N ASN A 16 -3.83 8.24 -7.18
CA ASN A 16 -5.08 8.49 -6.43
C ASN A 16 -5.01 9.76 -5.59
N ASN A 17 -3.81 10.18 -5.18
CA ASN A 17 -3.65 11.27 -4.23
C ASN A 17 -2.86 12.45 -4.80
N HIS A 18 -2.50 12.39 -6.07
CA HIS A 18 -1.75 13.46 -6.75
C HIS A 18 -0.44 13.78 -6.04
N ILE A 19 0.26 12.76 -5.58
CA ILE A 19 1.54 12.88 -4.91
C ILE A 19 2.66 12.50 -5.88
N PRO A 20 3.70 13.34 -6.02
CA PRO A 20 4.81 12.98 -6.91
C PRO A 20 5.45 11.66 -6.49
N PRO A 21 5.64 10.71 -7.42
CA PRO A 21 6.15 9.40 -7.06
C PRO A 21 7.54 9.43 -6.40
N GLU A 22 8.37 10.40 -6.77
CA GLU A 22 9.71 10.50 -6.21
C GLU A 22 9.72 10.91 -4.73
N THR A 23 8.61 11.37 -4.18
CA THR A 23 8.52 11.71 -2.75
C THR A 23 8.06 10.54 -1.89
N ILE A 24 7.66 9.42 -2.52
CA ILE A 24 7.14 8.26 -1.81
C ILE A 24 8.29 7.29 -1.59
N LYS A 25 8.63 7.04 -0.32
CA LYS A 25 9.72 6.18 0.07
C LYS A 25 9.21 4.96 0.83
N ILE A 26 10.04 3.94 0.93
CA ILE A 26 9.66 2.72 1.64
C ILE A 26 9.35 2.99 3.12
N ASP A 27 10.01 3.97 3.71
CA ASP A 27 9.81 4.33 5.10
C ASP A 27 8.80 5.47 5.30
N SER A 28 8.15 5.92 4.23
CA SER A 28 7.12 6.95 4.34
C SER A 28 5.91 6.42 5.09
N THR A 29 5.34 7.27 5.97
CA THR A 29 4.06 6.96 6.57
C THR A 29 2.95 7.55 5.70
N PHE A 30 1.77 6.96 5.74
CA PHE A 30 0.64 7.51 4.98
C PHE A 30 0.29 8.90 5.48
N GLU A 31 0.41 9.12 6.79
CA GLU A 31 0.15 10.44 7.38
C GLU A 31 1.10 11.50 6.82
N ASP A 32 2.38 11.17 6.71
CA ASP A 32 3.38 12.08 6.15
C ASP A 32 3.08 12.41 4.69
N LEU A 33 2.44 11.49 3.98
CA LEU A 33 2.06 11.70 2.59
C LEU A 33 0.74 12.45 2.45
N GLY A 34 0.12 12.83 3.56
CA GLY A 34 -1.13 13.55 3.54
C GLY A 34 -2.36 12.67 3.32
N MET A 35 -2.22 11.38 3.53
CA MET A 35 -3.31 10.43 3.35
C MET A 35 -4.02 10.20 4.68
N ASP A 36 -5.35 10.16 4.65
CA ASP A 36 -6.13 9.81 5.83
C ASP A 36 -6.49 8.32 5.83
N SER A 37 -7.29 7.90 6.80
CA SER A 37 -7.69 6.50 6.93
C SER A 37 -8.42 5.98 5.69
N LEU A 38 -9.25 6.83 5.11
CA LEU A 38 -10.03 6.45 3.94
C LEU A 38 -9.12 6.25 2.73
N ASP A 39 -8.14 7.13 2.57
CA ASP A 39 -7.17 7.00 1.49
C ASP A 39 -6.37 5.71 1.63
N GLY A 40 -6.01 5.35 2.85
CA GLY A 40 -5.29 4.11 3.11
C GLY A 40 -6.13 2.88 2.78
N LEU A 41 -7.42 2.90 3.14
CA LEU A 41 -8.32 1.79 2.81
C LEU A 41 -8.50 1.66 1.31
N THR A 42 -8.63 2.78 0.60
CA THR A 42 -8.75 2.76 -0.85
C THR A 42 -7.51 2.15 -1.49
N LEU A 43 -6.33 2.53 -1.00
CA LEU A 43 -5.08 1.96 -1.49
C LEU A 43 -5.04 0.45 -1.30
N ILE A 44 -5.37 -0.02 -0.11
CA ILE A 44 -5.34 -1.46 0.18
C ILE A 44 -6.36 -2.20 -0.68
N ASN A 45 -7.56 -1.66 -0.84
CA ASN A 45 -8.57 -2.28 -1.71
C ASN A 45 -8.09 -2.38 -3.14
N ASP A 46 -7.45 -1.33 -3.65
CA ASP A 46 -6.90 -1.35 -5.02
C ASP A 46 -5.81 -2.41 -5.15
N LEU A 47 -4.97 -2.55 -4.13
CA LEU A 47 -3.90 -3.55 -4.14
C LEU A 47 -4.46 -4.96 -4.06
N GLU A 48 -5.50 -5.17 -3.26
CA GLU A 48 -6.17 -6.47 -3.17
C GLU A 48 -6.75 -6.86 -4.54
N ASN A 49 -7.34 -5.91 -5.23
CA ASN A 49 -7.88 -6.16 -6.57
C ASN A 49 -6.77 -6.41 -7.59
N GLU A 50 -5.68 -5.67 -7.49
CA GLU A 50 -4.57 -5.78 -8.43
C GLU A 50 -3.93 -7.17 -8.35
N TYR A 51 -3.76 -7.70 -7.14
CA TYR A 51 -3.09 -8.97 -6.93
C TYR A 51 -4.05 -10.13 -6.66
N ASN A 52 -5.35 -9.85 -6.69
CA ASN A 52 -6.40 -10.85 -6.48
C ASN A 52 -6.23 -11.58 -5.15
N ILE A 53 -6.02 -10.81 -4.09
CA ILE A 53 -5.85 -11.30 -2.72
C ILE A 53 -6.78 -10.55 -1.79
N THR A 54 -6.96 -11.07 -0.57
CA THR A 54 -7.74 -10.42 0.47
C THR A 54 -6.94 -10.43 1.76
N LEU A 55 -6.79 -9.26 2.38
CA LEU A 55 -6.14 -9.13 3.68
C LEU A 55 -7.19 -9.07 4.78
N PRO A 56 -6.93 -9.69 5.94
CA PRO A 56 -7.84 -9.57 7.08
C PRO A 56 -7.99 -8.12 7.54
N ASN A 57 -9.20 -7.73 7.94
CA ASN A 57 -9.46 -6.35 8.35
C ASN A 57 -8.60 -5.90 9.52
N ASP A 58 -8.33 -6.81 10.48
CA ASP A 58 -7.50 -6.46 11.63
C ASP A 58 -6.05 -6.21 11.23
N GLU A 59 -5.59 -6.76 10.12
CA GLU A 59 -4.26 -6.43 9.60
C GLU A 59 -4.29 -5.12 8.82
N VAL A 60 -5.35 -4.90 8.04
CA VAL A 60 -5.48 -3.69 7.22
C VAL A 60 -5.44 -2.43 8.10
N VAL A 61 -6.13 -2.44 9.25
CA VAL A 61 -6.19 -1.26 10.11
C VAL A 61 -4.84 -0.94 10.76
N LYS A 62 -3.91 -1.87 10.75
CA LYS A 62 -2.57 -1.66 11.32
C LYS A 62 -1.57 -1.15 10.30
N ILE A 63 -1.92 -1.15 9.03
CA ILE A 63 -1.02 -0.71 7.96
C ILE A 63 -0.99 0.81 7.95
N LYS A 64 0.14 1.39 8.37
CA LYS A 64 0.32 2.83 8.49
C LYS A 64 1.46 3.36 7.63
N THR A 65 2.30 2.48 7.10
CA THR A 65 3.47 2.86 6.32
C THR A 65 3.51 2.11 5.00
N VAL A 66 4.27 2.66 4.06
CA VAL A 66 4.49 2.00 2.76
C VAL A 66 5.13 0.64 2.98
N GLN A 67 6.10 0.54 3.87
CA GLN A 67 6.77 -0.73 4.14
C GLN A 67 5.80 -1.79 4.66
N GLN A 68 4.91 -1.42 5.58
CA GLN A 68 3.92 -2.36 6.10
C GLN A 68 3.00 -2.86 4.99
N ALA A 69 2.59 -1.96 4.10
CA ALA A 69 1.76 -2.36 2.97
C ALA A 69 2.49 -3.36 2.08
N VAL A 70 3.75 -3.07 1.73
CA VAL A 70 4.55 -3.95 0.90
C VAL A 70 4.76 -5.30 1.57
N ASP A 71 5.11 -5.30 2.85
CA ASP A 71 5.38 -6.54 3.58
C ASP A 71 4.13 -7.42 3.71
N ASN A 72 3.00 -6.82 4.03
CA ASN A 72 1.74 -7.57 4.16
C ASN A 72 1.31 -8.15 2.83
N LEU A 73 1.43 -7.38 1.76
CA LEU A 73 1.09 -7.86 0.42
C LEU A 73 2.03 -8.99 -0.02
N SER A 74 3.31 -8.82 0.24
CA SER A 74 4.30 -9.83 -0.13
C SER A 74 4.00 -11.16 0.56
N ARG A 75 3.65 -11.13 1.85
CA ARG A 75 3.29 -12.34 2.58
C ARG A 75 2.03 -12.99 2.02
N ALA A 76 1.01 -12.17 1.74
CA ALA A 76 -0.26 -12.69 1.23
C ALA A 76 -0.09 -13.33 -0.14
N ILE A 77 0.72 -12.72 -1.00
CA ILE A 77 0.98 -13.27 -2.34
C ILE A 77 1.76 -14.58 -2.22
N THR A 78 2.74 -14.63 -1.32
CA THR A 78 3.62 -15.80 -1.19
C THR A 78 2.89 -17.01 -0.63
N THR A 79 1.85 -16.79 0.18
CA THR A 79 1.13 -17.90 0.85
C THR A 79 -0.04 -18.43 0.04
N GLN A 80 -0.29 -17.89 -1.13
CA GLN A 80 -1.39 -18.37 -1.98
C GLN A 80 -1.00 -19.52 -2.88
#